data_613b2b41d5b803163ae62385360d7121
#
_entry.id   613b2b41d5b803163ae62385360d7121
#
_cell.length_a   1.000
_cell.length_b   1.000
_cell.length_c   1.000
_cell.angle_alpha   90.00
_cell.angle_beta   90.00
_cell.angle_gamma   90.00
#
_symmetry.space_group_name_H-M   'P 1'
#
loop_
_entity.id
_entity.type
_entity.pdbx_description
1 polymer ?
#
loop_
_entity_poly.entity_id
_entity_poly.type
_entity_poly.pdbx_seq_one_letter_code
_entity_poly.pdbx_strand_id
1 'polypeptide(L)'
;MSEQLIAVERRNDGVAVVRLQNGKVNSLSSEVLRQLRSVAESLTTTPPGAVVIVGSDRIFAAGADISEFSGPDEARSIGRLFLEALNAVAAIPRVVIAAVAGPALGGGCELALACDLRVCSTGAKFGQPEILLGIIPGGGGTQRLARLVGPSRAKDLILSGRQVRAEEALRIGLADEVVSPEELESRALELAASFA
;
A
#
# COMPACT_ATOMS: atom_id res chain seq x y z
N MET A 1 20.77 -11.48 -12.70
CA MET A 1 20.20 -10.16 -12.39
C MET A 1 18.82 -10.42 -11.81
N SER A 2 18.51 -9.91 -10.61
CA SER A 2 17.16 -10.02 -10.04
C SER A 2 16.18 -9.27 -10.93
N GLU A 3 14.97 -9.81 -11.11
CA GLU A 3 13.88 -9.14 -11.82
C GLU A 3 13.53 -7.82 -11.12
N GLN A 4 13.31 -6.76 -11.89
CA GLN A 4 12.89 -5.47 -11.35
C GLN A 4 11.37 -5.50 -11.10
N LEU A 5 10.98 -5.61 -9.84
CA LEU A 5 9.58 -5.70 -9.39
C LEU A 5 9.02 -4.37 -8.91
N ILE A 6 9.90 -3.38 -8.69
CA ILE A 6 9.55 -2.00 -8.35
C ILE A 6 10.22 -1.06 -9.34
N ALA A 7 9.44 -0.30 -10.10
CA ALA A 7 9.95 0.76 -10.96
C ALA A 7 9.81 2.12 -10.27
N VAL A 8 10.80 3.00 -10.47
CA VAL A 8 10.76 4.37 -9.97
C VAL A 8 10.97 5.33 -11.13
N GLU A 9 10.03 6.23 -11.32
CA GLU A 9 10.11 7.34 -12.26
C GLU A 9 10.22 8.65 -11.47
N ARG A 10 11.25 9.45 -11.73
CA ARG A 10 11.37 10.83 -11.22
C ARG A 10 10.92 11.79 -12.30
N ARG A 11 9.86 12.52 -12.01
CA ARG A 11 9.22 13.45 -12.95
C ARG A 11 9.80 14.86 -12.83
N ASN A 12 9.62 15.65 -13.88
CA ASN A 12 10.10 17.04 -13.92
C ASN A 12 9.29 17.99 -13.01
N ASP A 13 8.09 17.56 -12.58
CA ASP A 13 7.22 18.29 -11.64
C ASP A 13 7.59 18.06 -10.16
N GLY A 14 8.70 17.38 -9.91
CA GLY A 14 9.17 17.09 -8.55
C GLY A 14 8.56 15.84 -7.93
N VAL A 15 7.62 15.17 -8.59
CA VAL A 15 6.99 13.94 -8.08
C VAL A 15 7.81 12.71 -8.44
N ALA A 16 7.95 11.76 -7.53
CA ALA A 16 8.42 10.41 -7.83
C ALA A 16 7.26 9.42 -7.84
N VAL A 17 7.15 8.62 -8.90
CA VAL A 17 6.18 7.53 -9.02
C VAL A 17 6.87 6.22 -8.73
N VAL A 18 6.36 5.46 -7.77
CA VAL A 18 6.82 4.11 -7.40
C VAL A 18 5.76 3.12 -7.87
N ARG A 19 6.09 2.33 -8.87
CA ARG A 19 5.15 1.38 -9.50
C ARG A 19 5.47 -0.05 -9.10
N LEU A 20 4.47 -0.75 -8.53
CA LEU A 20 4.54 -2.17 -8.23
C LEU A 20 4.33 -2.97 -9.53
N GLN A 21 5.20 -3.96 -9.80
CA GLN A 21 5.20 -4.74 -11.04
C GLN A 21 5.45 -6.23 -10.74
N ASN A 22 4.61 -6.84 -9.91
CA ASN A 22 4.74 -8.25 -9.56
C ASN A 22 3.54 -9.07 -10.02
N GLY A 23 3.59 -9.50 -11.29
CA GLY A 23 2.57 -10.37 -11.88
C GLY A 23 1.16 -9.76 -11.91
N LYS A 24 0.17 -10.63 -12.03
CA LYS A 24 -1.23 -10.19 -12.26
C LYS A 24 -1.88 -9.55 -11.03
N VAL A 25 -1.42 -9.89 -9.83
CA VAL A 25 -2.08 -9.50 -8.58
C VAL A 25 -1.20 -8.61 -7.69
N ASN A 26 0.00 -8.26 -8.14
CA ASN A 26 0.95 -7.48 -7.35
C ASN A 26 1.10 -8.03 -5.92
N SER A 27 1.34 -9.35 -5.77
CA SER A 27 1.61 -9.93 -4.46
C SER A 27 2.90 -9.33 -3.88
N LEU A 28 2.90 -9.07 -2.59
CA LEU A 28 4.05 -8.54 -1.87
C LEU A 28 4.93 -9.72 -1.40
N SER A 29 5.73 -10.27 -2.33
CA SER A 29 6.74 -11.29 -2.03
C SER A 29 7.91 -10.70 -1.23
N SER A 30 8.73 -11.56 -0.65
CA SER A 30 9.95 -11.15 0.06
C SER A 30 10.87 -10.29 -0.81
N GLU A 31 10.95 -10.57 -2.11
CA GLU A 31 11.75 -9.78 -3.05
C GLU A 31 11.14 -8.41 -3.33
N VAL A 32 9.81 -8.32 -3.51
CA VAL A 32 9.10 -7.04 -3.64
C VAL A 32 9.33 -6.18 -2.41
N LEU A 33 9.23 -6.76 -1.20
CA LEU A 33 9.42 -6.03 0.05
C LEU A 33 10.86 -5.51 0.21
N ARG A 34 11.88 -6.29 -0.19
CA ARG A 34 13.28 -5.83 -0.18
C ARG A 34 13.49 -4.67 -1.15
N GLN A 35 12.98 -4.78 -2.37
CA GLN A 35 13.07 -3.70 -3.37
C GLN A 35 12.30 -2.45 -2.92
N LEU A 36 11.09 -2.61 -2.38
CA LEU A 36 10.29 -1.50 -1.85
C LEU A 36 11.02 -0.77 -0.72
N ARG A 37 11.61 -1.51 0.21
CA ARG A 37 12.42 -0.95 1.28
C ARG A 37 13.61 -0.17 0.72
N SER A 38 14.39 -0.75 -0.19
CA SER A 38 15.54 -0.10 -0.82
C SER A 38 15.15 1.19 -1.55
N VAL A 39 14.02 1.17 -2.27
CA VAL A 39 13.46 2.36 -2.93
C VAL A 39 13.08 3.42 -1.91
N ALA A 40 12.35 3.05 -0.85
CA ALA A 40 11.94 3.99 0.20
C ALA A 40 13.16 4.63 0.92
N GLU A 41 14.19 3.86 1.23
CA GLU A 41 15.45 4.35 1.81
C GLU A 41 16.17 5.31 0.85
N SER A 42 16.19 5.03 -0.46
CA SER A 42 16.73 5.93 -1.48
C SER A 42 15.94 7.23 -1.57
N LEU A 43 14.59 7.16 -1.54
CA LEU A 43 13.73 8.35 -1.53
C LEU A 43 13.82 9.15 -0.22
N THR A 44 14.23 8.52 0.87
CA THR A 44 14.53 9.21 2.13
C THR A 44 15.88 9.94 2.06
N THR A 45 16.89 9.33 1.44
CA THR A 45 18.23 9.91 1.31
C THR A 45 18.28 11.06 0.28
N THR A 46 17.54 10.91 -0.81
CA THR A 46 17.42 11.93 -1.87
C THR A 46 15.95 12.19 -2.16
N PRO A 47 15.28 12.97 -1.28
CA PRO A 47 13.84 13.13 -1.34
C PRO A 47 13.40 13.88 -2.61
N PRO A 48 12.32 13.43 -3.27
CA PRO A 48 11.61 14.23 -4.28
C PRO A 48 10.76 15.31 -3.59
N GLY A 49 9.93 16.03 -4.31
CA GLY A 49 8.90 16.90 -3.71
C GLY A 49 7.79 16.10 -3.03
N ALA A 50 7.26 15.10 -3.74
CA ALA A 50 6.25 14.15 -3.23
C ALA A 50 6.41 12.78 -3.89
N VAL A 51 5.72 11.76 -3.36
CA VAL A 51 5.76 10.37 -3.86
C VAL A 51 4.35 9.87 -4.14
N VAL A 52 4.17 9.19 -5.26
CA VAL A 52 2.94 8.43 -5.57
C VAL A 52 3.28 6.96 -5.70
N ILE A 53 2.64 6.09 -4.93
CA ILE A 53 2.75 4.64 -5.06
C ILE A 53 1.54 4.12 -5.84
N VAL A 54 1.79 3.41 -6.92
CA VAL A 54 0.76 2.85 -7.80
C VAL A 54 0.95 1.35 -7.98
N GLY A 55 -0.15 0.64 -8.16
CA GLY A 55 -0.15 -0.75 -8.64
C GLY A 55 -0.31 -0.83 -10.15
N SER A 56 -1.10 -1.81 -10.61
CA SER A 56 -1.60 -1.86 -11.99
C SER A 56 -2.94 -1.12 -12.10
N ASP A 57 -3.46 -1.01 -13.33
CA ASP A 57 -4.78 -0.39 -13.59
C ASP A 57 -5.97 -1.11 -12.93
N ARG A 58 -5.77 -2.32 -12.43
CA ARG A 58 -6.82 -3.18 -11.87
C ARG A 58 -6.62 -3.56 -10.41
N ILE A 59 -5.40 -3.56 -9.94
CA ILE A 59 -5.05 -4.04 -8.60
C ILE A 59 -3.93 -3.16 -8.05
N PHE A 60 -4.10 -2.71 -6.81
CA PHE A 60 -3.01 -2.06 -6.09
C PHE A 60 -2.01 -3.11 -5.60
N ALA A 61 -2.42 -3.96 -4.66
CA ALA A 61 -1.67 -5.14 -4.21
C ALA A 61 -2.60 -6.11 -3.47
N ALA A 62 -2.52 -7.40 -3.79
CA ALA A 62 -3.40 -8.42 -3.22
C ALA A 62 -2.97 -8.93 -1.83
N GLY A 63 -1.84 -8.47 -1.31
CA GLY A 63 -1.28 -8.88 -0.02
C GLY A 63 -0.02 -9.70 -0.13
N ALA A 64 0.34 -10.38 0.96
CA ALA A 64 1.52 -11.24 1.02
C ALA A 64 1.45 -12.38 0.00
N ASP A 65 2.60 -12.78 -0.52
CA ASP A 65 2.71 -14.02 -1.26
C ASP A 65 2.64 -15.20 -0.29
N ILE A 66 1.45 -15.81 -0.19
CA ILE A 66 1.22 -16.90 0.75
C ILE A 66 2.00 -18.18 0.40
N SER A 67 2.51 -18.32 -0.81
CA SER A 67 3.34 -19.46 -1.21
C SER A 67 4.71 -19.49 -0.52
N GLU A 68 5.16 -18.34 0.00
CA GLU A 68 6.41 -18.24 0.75
C GLU A 68 6.28 -18.67 2.22
N PHE A 69 5.05 -18.93 2.72
CA PHE A 69 4.80 -19.30 4.12
C PHE A 69 4.87 -20.81 4.29
N SER A 70 6.07 -21.35 4.53
CA SER A 70 6.30 -22.79 4.70
C SER A 70 6.33 -23.23 6.17
N GLY A 71 6.41 -22.30 7.12
CA GLY A 71 6.43 -22.60 8.54
C GLY A 71 6.51 -21.34 9.43
N PRO A 72 6.58 -21.53 10.77
CA PRO A 72 6.58 -20.41 11.72
C PRO A 72 7.81 -19.49 11.61
N ASP A 73 8.96 -20.01 11.25
CA ASP A 73 10.21 -19.22 11.15
C ASP A 73 10.23 -18.36 9.90
N GLU A 74 9.77 -18.92 8.76
CA GLU A 74 9.54 -18.17 7.53
C GLU A 74 8.49 -17.08 7.75
N ALA A 75 7.39 -17.40 8.42
CA ALA A 75 6.35 -16.42 8.72
C ALA A 75 6.88 -15.26 9.58
N ARG A 76 7.75 -15.52 10.58
CA ARG A 76 8.41 -14.47 11.37
C ARG A 76 9.35 -13.63 10.52
N SER A 77 10.12 -14.28 9.64
CA SER A 77 11.06 -13.60 8.74
C SER A 77 10.32 -12.67 7.76
N ILE A 78 9.26 -13.18 7.12
CA ILE A 78 8.43 -12.40 6.19
C ILE A 78 7.72 -11.26 6.92
N GLY A 79 7.16 -11.51 8.12
CA GLY A 79 6.53 -10.48 8.93
C GLY A 79 7.48 -9.34 9.29
N ARG A 80 8.77 -9.66 9.56
CA ARG A 80 9.80 -8.64 9.78
C ARG A 80 10.06 -7.82 8.50
N LEU A 81 10.17 -8.48 7.33
CA LEU A 81 10.33 -7.77 6.05
C LEU A 81 9.15 -6.82 5.77
N PHE A 82 7.92 -7.25 6.04
CA PHE A 82 6.75 -6.37 5.94
C PHE A 82 6.90 -5.12 6.81
N LEU A 83 7.20 -5.30 8.09
CA LEU A 83 7.38 -4.18 9.02
C LEU A 83 8.50 -3.24 8.58
N GLU A 84 9.65 -3.78 8.18
CA GLU A 84 10.79 -2.99 7.72
C GLU A 84 10.47 -2.20 6.45
N ALA A 85 9.87 -2.85 5.44
CA ALA A 85 9.52 -2.19 4.19
C ALA A 85 8.45 -1.11 4.36
N LEU A 86 7.36 -1.42 5.08
CA LEU A 86 6.26 -0.47 5.26
C LEU A 86 6.61 0.66 6.23
N ASN A 87 7.49 0.42 7.21
CA ASN A 87 8.02 1.49 8.04
C ASN A 87 8.99 2.38 7.25
N ALA A 88 9.77 1.83 6.32
CA ALA A 88 10.62 2.64 5.44
C ALA A 88 9.77 3.56 4.53
N VAL A 89 8.65 3.05 4.00
CA VAL A 89 7.69 3.88 3.23
C VAL A 89 7.14 5.01 4.11
N ALA A 90 6.66 4.69 5.32
CA ALA A 90 6.10 5.68 6.24
C ALA A 90 7.15 6.68 6.79
N ALA A 91 8.45 6.39 6.64
CA ALA A 91 9.54 7.25 7.06
C ALA A 91 10.04 8.19 5.96
N ILE A 92 9.53 8.11 4.73
CA ILE A 92 9.88 9.04 3.66
C ILE A 92 9.50 10.47 4.11
N PRO A 93 10.44 11.44 4.14
CA PRO A 93 10.19 12.78 4.69
C PRO A 93 9.46 13.70 3.68
N ARG A 94 8.49 13.16 2.97
CA ARG A 94 7.66 13.82 1.97
C ARG A 94 6.28 13.19 1.98
N VAL A 95 5.29 13.89 1.45
CA VAL A 95 3.94 13.35 1.29
C VAL A 95 3.97 12.14 0.35
N VAL A 96 3.49 11.02 0.82
CA VAL A 96 3.36 9.78 0.07
C VAL A 96 1.88 9.48 -0.17
N ILE A 97 1.49 9.32 -1.42
CA ILE A 97 0.11 9.08 -1.84
C ILE A 97 -0.01 7.67 -2.42
N ALA A 98 -0.93 6.86 -1.92
CA ALA A 98 -1.32 5.61 -2.56
C ALA A 98 -2.42 5.87 -3.59
N ALA A 99 -2.17 5.52 -4.86
CA ALA A 99 -3.17 5.53 -5.93
C ALA A 99 -3.74 4.11 -6.10
N VAL A 100 -4.94 3.89 -5.58
CA VAL A 100 -5.52 2.55 -5.40
C VAL A 100 -6.57 2.27 -6.47
N ALA A 101 -6.19 1.59 -7.55
CA ALA A 101 -7.07 1.31 -8.69
C ALA A 101 -8.14 0.25 -8.40
N GLY A 102 -7.79 -0.79 -7.64
CA GLY A 102 -8.64 -1.95 -7.35
C GLY A 102 -8.35 -2.53 -5.98
N PRO A 103 -8.29 -3.87 -5.81
CA PRO A 103 -8.01 -4.48 -4.52
C PRO A 103 -6.69 -4.04 -3.90
N ALA A 104 -6.75 -3.61 -2.64
CA ALA A 104 -5.67 -3.37 -1.70
C ALA A 104 -5.98 -4.21 -0.45
N LEU A 105 -5.49 -5.45 -0.39
CA LEU A 105 -5.90 -6.43 0.62
C LEU A 105 -4.71 -6.90 1.45
N GLY A 106 -4.94 -7.18 2.72
CA GLY A 106 -3.89 -7.63 3.64
C GLY A 106 -2.68 -6.70 3.62
N GLY A 107 -1.50 -7.23 3.36
CA GLY A 107 -0.28 -6.42 3.21
C GLY A 107 -0.39 -5.29 2.17
N GLY A 108 -1.21 -5.44 1.13
CA GLY A 108 -1.50 -4.37 0.17
C GLY A 108 -2.31 -3.22 0.80
N CYS A 109 -3.26 -3.54 1.68
CA CYS A 109 -3.95 -2.54 2.48
C CYS A 109 -2.98 -1.89 3.49
N GLU A 110 -2.11 -2.67 4.10
CA GLU A 110 -1.08 -2.17 5.02
C GLU A 110 -0.09 -1.22 4.32
N LEU A 111 0.27 -1.49 3.05
CA LEU A 111 1.06 -0.57 2.23
C LEU A 111 0.31 0.75 1.98
N ALA A 112 -0.96 0.69 1.60
CA ALA A 112 -1.78 1.88 1.43
C ALA A 112 -1.93 2.68 2.74
N LEU A 113 -1.99 2.00 3.89
CA LEU A 113 -2.00 2.60 5.22
C LEU A 113 -0.64 3.17 5.67
N ALA A 114 0.46 2.74 5.05
CA ALA A 114 1.79 3.30 5.30
C ALA A 114 2.02 4.62 4.54
N CYS A 115 1.18 4.93 3.55
CA CYS A 115 1.16 6.22 2.86
C CYS A 115 0.36 7.25 3.66
N ASP A 116 0.62 8.55 3.41
CA ASP A 116 -0.08 9.65 4.09
C ASP A 116 -1.51 9.79 3.59
N LEU A 117 -1.70 9.76 2.28
CA LEU A 117 -3.01 9.93 1.62
C LEU A 117 -3.32 8.75 0.69
N ARG A 118 -4.60 8.53 0.43
CA ARG A 118 -5.13 7.47 -0.44
C ARG A 118 -6.16 8.05 -1.40
N VAL A 119 -5.77 8.20 -2.66
CA VAL A 119 -6.70 8.44 -3.76
C VAL A 119 -7.08 7.08 -4.33
N CYS A 120 -8.36 6.80 -4.46
CA CYS A 120 -8.78 5.49 -4.98
C CYS A 120 -9.79 5.62 -6.11
N SER A 121 -9.85 4.60 -6.97
CA SER A 121 -10.88 4.51 -7.99
C SER A 121 -12.20 4.02 -7.39
N THR A 122 -13.31 4.22 -8.10
CA THR A 122 -14.61 3.65 -7.76
C THR A 122 -14.59 2.11 -7.68
N GLY A 123 -13.60 1.46 -8.33
CA GLY A 123 -13.38 0.00 -8.29
C GLY A 123 -12.57 -0.49 -7.11
N ALA A 124 -12.02 0.41 -6.29
CA ALA A 124 -11.15 0.04 -5.17
C ALA A 124 -11.87 -0.76 -4.09
N LYS A 125 -11.10 -1.66 -3.48
CA LYS A 125 -11.51 -2.44 -2.32
C LYS A 125 -10.35 -2.50 -1.33
N PHE A 126 -10.64 -2.21 -0.08
CA PHE A 126 -9.69 -2.34 1.02
C PHE A 126 -10.12 -3.44 1.97
N GLY A 127 -9.17 -4.08 2.64
CA GLY A 127 -9.49 -5.08 3.65
C GLY A 127 -8.27 -5.66 4.34
N GLN A 128 -8.51 -6.24 5.52
CA GLN A 128 -7.52 -6.96 6.31
C GLN A 128 -8.05 -8.40 6.50
N PRO A 129 -7.97 -9.26 5.46
CA PRO A 129 -8.60 -10.58 5.49
C PRO A 129 -7.76 -11.65 6.18
N GLU A 130 -6.70 -11.30 6.89
CA GLU A 130 -5.74 -12.19 7.53
C GLU A 130 -6.40 -13.19 8.47
N ILE A 131 -7.49 -12.77 9.13
CA ILE A 131 -8.27 -13.66 10.04
C ILE A 131 -8.82 -14.89 9.33
N LEU A 132 -9.12 -14.80 8.03
CA LEU A 132 -9.59 -15.93 7.22
C LEU A 132 -8.50 -16.99 7.01
N LEU A 133 -7.25 -16.65 7.26
CA LEU A 133 -6.08 -17.53 7.26
C LEU A 133 -5.63 -17.92 8.68
N GLY A 134 -6.37 -17.50 9.72
CA GLY A 134 -6.02 -17.76 11.11
C GLY A 134 -4.84 -16.94 11.64
N ILE A 135 -4.49 -15.83 10.97
CA ILE A 135 -3.41 -14.92 11.38
C ILE A 135 -3.95 -13.49 11.57
N ILE A 136 -3.09 -12.57 11.98
CA ILE A 136 -3.42 -11.14 12.14
C ILE A 136 -2.58 -10.29 11.18
N PRO A 137 -3.00 -9.05 10.86
CA PRO A 137 -2.20 -8.12 10.06
C PRO A 137 -0.82 -7.89 10.69
N GLY A 138 0.24 -8.19 9.94
CA GLY A 138 1.63 -8.18 10.43
C GLY A 138 2.46 -6.96 10.00
N GLY A 139 2.03 -6.22 8.97
CA GLY A 139 2.75 -5.07 8.42
C GLY A 139 2.36 -3.72 9.07
N GLY A 140 1.60 -3.74 10.16
CA GLY A 140 1.19 -2.54 10.90
C GLY A 140 -0.29 -2.17 10.76
N GLY A 141 -1.09 -2.99 10.07
CA GLY A 141 -2.52 -2.76 9.87
C GLY A 141 -3.29 -2.62 11.18
N THR A 142 -2.98 -3.44 12.19
CA THR A 142 -3.59 -3.34 13.52
C THR A 142 -3.38 -1.97 14.19
N GLN A 143 -2.33 -1.25 13.81
CA GLN A 143 -1.97 0.04 14.39
C GLN A 143 -2.42 1.21 13.50
N ARG A 144 -2.07 1.17 12.20
CA ARG A 144 -2.37 2.26 11.27
C ARG A 144 -3.85 2.39 10.99
N LEU A 145 -4.55 1.26 10.75
CA LEU A 145 -5.98 1.27 10.49
C LEU A 145 -6.75 1.82 11.70
N ALA A 146 -6.43 1.37 12.92
CA ALA A 146 -7.11 1.83 14.13
C ALA A 146 -6.92 3.33 14.40
N ARG A 147 -5.75 3.89 14.06
CA ARG A 147 -5.48 5.33 14.17
C ARG A 147 -6.22 6.14 13.11
N LEU A 148 -6.42 5.57 11.94
CA LEU A 148 -7.05 6.26 10.81
C LEU A 148 -8.58 6.27 10.92
N VAL A 149 -9.21 5.08 11.10
CA VAL A 149 -10.70 4.96 11.05
C VAL A 149 -11.35 4.82 12.44
N GLY A 150 -10.54 4.83 13.47
CA GLY A 150 -10.95 4.57 14.85
C GLY A 150 -11.02 3.08 15.21
N PRO A 151 -10.89 2.75 16.51
CA PRO A 151 -10.74 1.35 16.96
C PRO A 151 -11.97 0.47 16.68
N SER A 152 -13.17 1.03 16.70
CA SER A 152 -14.39 0.26 16.46
C SER A 152 -14.46 -0.27 15.02
N ARG A 153 -14.23 0.61 14.03
CA ARG A 153 -14.23 0.22 12.61
C ARG A 153 -13.03 -0.68 12.27
N ALA A 154 -11.87 -0.39 12.85
CA ALA A 154 -10.70 -1.24 12.65
C ALA A 154 -10.93 -2.66 13.17
N LYS A 155 -11.55 -2.83 14.36
CA LYS A 155 -11.92 -4.14 14.89
C LYS A 155 -12.92 -4.85 13.99
N ASP A 156 -13.95 -4.16 13.49
CA ASP A 156 -14.89 -4.73 12.55
C ASP A 156 -14.16 -5.31 11.31
N LEU A 157 -13.32 -4.51 10.67
CA LEU A 157 -12.61 -4.92 9.45
C LEU A 157 -11.61 -6.06 9.70
N ILE A 158 -10.82 -5.98 10.78
CA ILE A 158 -9.78 -6.98 11.09
C ILE A 158 -10.39 -8.29 11.56
N LEU A 159 -11.42 -8.25 12.43
CA LEU A 159 -11.99 -9.45 13.03
C LEU A 159 -13.01 -10.15 12.13
N SER A 160 -13.64 -9.43 11.20
CA SER A 160 -14.52 -10.02 10.20
C SER A 160 -13.79 -10.46 8.92
N GLY A 161 -12.66 -9.81 8.59
CA GLY A 161 -11.95 -9.97 7.32
C GLY A 161 -12.73 -9.42 6.11
N ARG A 162 -13.83 -8.68 6.34
CA ARG A 162 -14.64 -8.12 5.27
C ARG A 162 -13.89 -7.05 4.48
N GLN A 163 -14.29 -6.87 3.24
CA GLN A 163 -13.75 -5.83 2.37
C GLN A 163 -14.65 -4.58 2.40
N VAL A 164 -14.02 -3.42 2.27
CA VAL A 164 -14.65 -2.11 2.17
C VAL A 164 -14.52 -1.60 0.74
N ARG A 165 -15.61 -1.19 0.12
CA ARG A 165 -15.62 -0.55 -1.21
C ARG A 165 -15.25 0.93 -1.09
N ALA A 166 -14.91 1.55 -2.23
CA ALA A 166 -14.46 2.94 -2.32
C ALA A 166 -15.36 3.94 -1.58
N GLU A 167 -16.68 3.88 -1.78
CA GLU A 167 -17.63 4.79 -1.13
C GLU A 167 -17.64 4.65 0.40
N GLU A 168 -17.61 3.41 0.90
CA GLU A 168 -17.51 3.17 2.34
C GLU A 168 -16.14 3.61 2.86
N ALA A 169 -15.07 3.35 2.12
CA ALA A 169 -13.71 3.76 2.49
C ALA A 169 -13.62 5.28 2.65
N LEU A 170 -14.18 6.05 1.73
CA LEU A 170 -14.27 7.50 1.82
C LEU A 170 -15.08 7.94 3.06
N ARG A 171 -16.26 7.35 3.25
CA ARG A 171 -17.16 7.71 4.37
C ARG A 171 -16.54 7.47 5.74
N ILE A 172 -15.69 6.43 5.87
CA ILE A 172 -15.04 6.09 7.15
C ILE A 172 -13.67 6.74 7.33
N GLY A 173 -13.17 7.47 6.34
CA GLY A 173 -11.86 8.12 6.36
C GLY A 173 -10.70 7.16 6.04
N LEU A 174 -10.98 6.00 5.45
CA LEU A 174 -9.96 5.07 4.96
C LEU A 174 -9.39 5.49 3.60
N ALA A 175 -10.18 6.17 2.78
CA ALA A 175 -9.74 6.85 1.56
C ALA A 175 -10.00 8.36 1.71
N ASP A 176 -9.16 9.17 1.08
CA ASP A 176 -9.24 10.63 1.12
C ASP A 176 -9.99 11.18 -0.09
N GLU A 177 -9.85 10.54 -1.26
CA GLU A 177 -10.59 10.88 -2.49
C GLU A 177 -11.01 9.61 -3.24
N VAL A 178 -12.15 9.71 -3.95
CA VAL A 178 -12.65 8.68 -4.88
C VAL A 178 -12.88 9.32 -6.24
N VAL A 179 -12.29 8.74 -7.29
CA VAL A 179 -12.38 9.24 -8.67
C VAL A 179 -12.73 8.09 -9.62
N SER A 180 -12.95 8.39 -10.90
CA SER A 180 -13.07 7.34 -11.91
C SER A 180 -11.74 6.58 -12.11
N PRO A 181 -11.76 5.33 -12.59
CA PRO A 181 -10.51 4.59 -12.85
C PRO A 181 -9.57 5.32 -13.81
N GLU A 182 -10.13 6.01 -14.80
CA GLU A 182 -9.39 6.73 -15.84
C GLU A 182 -8.69 7.98 -15.29
N GLU A 183 -9.24 8.59 -14.24
CA GLU A 183 -8.72 9.80 -13.60
C GLU A 183 -7.74 9.51 -12.45
N LEU A 184 -7.64 8.27 -12.00
CA LEU A 184 -6.94 7.91 -10.76
C LEU A 184 -5.48 8.39 -10.75
N GLU A 185 -4.69 8.00 -11.75
CA GLU A 185 -3.26 8.32 -11.77
C GLU A 185 -3.04 9.82 -11.97
N SER A 186 -3.79 10.47 -12.87
CA SER A 186 -3.70 11.91 -13.07
C SER A 186 -4.06 12.70 -11.83
N ARG A 187 -5.14 12.29 -11.12
CA ARG A 187 -5.56 12.98 -9.89
C ARG A 187 -4.55 12.81 -8.74
N ALA A 188 -3.99 11.60 -8.59
CA ALA A 188 -2.96 11.35 -7.59
C ALA A 188 -1.68 12.17 -7.86
N LEU A 189 -1.30 12.32 -9.14
CA LEU A 189 -0.16 13.14 -9.56
C LEU A 189 -0.41 14.64 -9.34
N GLU A 190 -1.59 15.15 -9.67
CA GLU A 190 -1.99 16.54 -9.38
C GLU A 190 -1.92 16.84 -7.89
N LEU A 191 -2.47 15.94 -7.07
CA LEU A 191 -2.44 16.10 -5.62
C LEU A 191 -0.99 16.07 -5.09
N ALA A 192 -0.16 15.14 -5.59
CA ALA A 192 1.24 15.05 -5.22
C ALA A 192 2.03 16.32 -5.61
N ALA A 193 1.80 16.84 -6.82
CA ALA A 193 2.45 18.06 -7.31
C ALA A 193 2.10 19.30 -6.45
N SER A 194 0.94 19.33 -5.80
CA SER A 194 0.58 20.41 -4.89
C SER A 194 1.41 20.45 -3.59
N PHE A 195 2.11 19.36 -3.28
CA PHE A 195 3.02 19.23 -2.13
C PHE A 195 4.51 19.25 -2.51
N ALA A 196 4.83 19.26 -3.82
CA ALA A 196 6.19 19.15 -4.34
C ALA A 196 6.99 20.47 -4.30
#